data_b93142ea8177ceec96cc9ce3877bec35
#
_entry.id   b93142ea8177ceec96cc9ce3877bec35
#
_cell.length_a   1.000
_cell.length_b   1.000
_cell.length_c   1.000
_cell.angle_alpha   90.00
_cell.angle_beta   90.00
_cell.angle_gamma   90.00
#
_symmetry.space_group_name_H-M   'P 1'
#
loop_
_entity.id
_entity.type
_entity.pdbx_description
1 polymer ?
#
loop_
_entity_poly.entity_id
_entity_poly.type
_entity_poly.pdbx_seq_one_letter_code
_entity_poly.pdbx_strand_id
1 'polypeptide(L)'
;MMLRLGMVAFSLVLSGCGQHPKLPPLAPDAVVLAFGDSLTYGTGANEEESYPAQLARVTGRRVVRDGVPGEVSAAGLARLPAALDEHRPRLLLLCHGGNDLLRRLPKEQAAENLRAMIRLAKARGVEVLLIGTPEPGFTLTPAAFYSEIAKEFRIPYEGEVLGKILKDGSLKADQVHPNAKGYLMMAERVAELLRKSGAI
;
A
#
# COMPACT_ATOMS: atom_id res chain seq x y z
N MET A 1 -67.25 -7.02 9.33
CA MET A 1 -66.25 -5.99 9.16
C MET A 1 -64.91 -6.58 9.65
N MET A 2 -64.09 -7.18 8.74
CA MET A 2 -62.87 -7.91 9.09
C MET A 2 -61.68 -6.96 8.98
N LEU A 3 -61.03 -6.74 10.10
CA LEU A 3 -59.81 -5.91 10.22
C LEU A 3 -58.61 -6.73 9.77
N ARG A 4 -57.97 -6.37 8.65
CA ARG A 4 -56.72 -7.00 8.19
C ARG A 4 -55.55 -6.28 8.85
N LEU A 5 -54.86 -6.99 9.75
CA LEU A 5 -53.60 -6.57 10.40
C LEU A 5 -52.46 -6.77 9.41
N GLY A 6 -51.91 -5.68 8.87
CA GLY A 6 -50.73 -5.72 8.01
C GLY A 6 -49.47 -5.85 8.84
N MET A 7 -48.73 -6.96 8.66
CA MET A 7 -47.44 -7.20 9.30
C MET A 7 -46.35 -6.50 8.47
N VAL A 8 -45.81 -5.41 9.02
CA VAL A 8 -44.62 -4.72 8.43
C VAL A 8 -43.37 -5.49 8.85
N ALA A 9 -42.75 -6.16 7.90
CA ALA A 9 -41.47 -6.79 8.10
C ALA A 9 -40.35 -5.73 8.13
N PHE A 10 -39.76 -5.53 9.30
CA PHE A 10 -38.60 -4.65 9.49
C PHE A 10 -37.35 -5.43 9.14
N SER A 11 -36.80 -5.22 7.94
CA SER A 11 -35.50 -5.81 7.52
C SER A 11 -34.37 -5.14 8.28
N LEU A 12 -33.80 -5.85 9.27
CA LEU A 12 -32.52 -5.45 9.89
C LEU A 12 -31.41 -5.56 8.86
N VAL A 13 -30.92 -4.41 8.40
CA VAL A 13 -29.65 -4.34 7.66
C VAL A 13 -28.53 -4.48 8.69
N LEU A 14 -27.96 -5.68 8.80
CA LEU A 14 -26.74 -5.94 9.54
C LEU A 14 -25.57 -5.25 8.82
N SER A 15 -25.22 -4.04 9.29
CA SER A 15 -23.99 -3.37 8.89
C SER A 15 -22.80 -4.17 9.39
N GLY A 16 -22.16 -4.95 8.52
CA GLY A 16 -20.97 -5.72 8.83
C GLY A 16 -19.80 -4.80 9.17
N CYS A 17 -19.48 -4.68 10.46
CA CYS A 17 -18.23 -4.08 10.93
C CYS A 17 -17.05 -4.95 10.50
N GLY A 18 -16.04 -4.36 9.85
CA GLY A 18 -14.69 -4.96 9.74
C GLY A 18 -14.30 -5.57 8.40
N GLN A 19 -14.98 -5.29 7.30
CA GLN A 19 -14.52 -5.77 5.99
C GLN A 19 -13.41 -4.87 5.43
N HIS A 20 -12.24 -5.47 5.17
CA HIS A 20 -11.21 -4.81 4.38
C HIS A 20 -11.78 -4.39 3.01
N PRO A 21 -11.36 -3.23 2.46
CA PRO A 21 -11.73 -2.86 1.11
C PRO A 21 -11.42 -3.98 0.13
N LYS A 22 -12.38 -4.30 -0.75
CA LYS A 22 -12.21 -5.39 -1.71
C LYS A 22 -11.51 -4.89 -2.95
N LEU A 23 -10.70 -5.77 -3.53
CA LEU A 23 -10.10 -5.62 -4.84
C LEU A 23 -10.68 -6.67 -5.78
N PRO A 24 -10.82 -6.39 -7.07
CA PRO A 24 -11.14 -7.42 -8.04
C PRO A 24 -10.02 -8.47 -8.10
N PRO A 25 -10.34 -9.75 -8.32
CA PRO A 25 -9.34 -10.79 -8.51
C PRO A 25 -8.37 -10.47 -9.63
N LEU A 26 -7.08 -10.58 -9.38
CA LEU A 26 -6.03 -10.40 -10.38
C LEU A 26 -5.90 -11.66 -11.24
N ALA A 27 -5.89 -11.50 -12.54
CA ALA A 27 -5.54 -12.59 -13.47
C ALA A 27 -4.12 -13.11 -13.16
N PRO A 28 -3.81 -14.39 -13.44
CA PRO A 28 -2.51 -14.98 -13.15
C PRO A 28 -1.32 -14.22 -13.75
N ASP A 29 -1.49 -13.65 -14.93
CA ASP A 29 -0.51 -12.87 -15.69
C ASP A 29 -0.55 -11.36 -15.42
N ALA A 30 -1.45 -10.90 -14.54
CA ALA A 30 -1.58 -9.50 -14.18
C ALA A 30 -0.30 -8.94 -13.58
N VAL A 31 0.11 -7.77 -14.03
CA VAL A 31 1.26 -7.06 -13.49
C VAL A 31 0.85 -6.31 -12.22
N VAL A 32 1.62 -6.51 -11.16
CA VAL A 32 1.62 -5.70 -9.95
C VAL A 32 2.82 -4.76 -9.99
N LEU A 33 2.58 -3.46 -9.95
CA LEU A 33 3.64 -2.46 -9.90
C LEU A 33 3.89 -2.04 -8.46
N ALA A 34 5.06 -2.38 -7.91
CA ALA A 34 5.54 -1.82 -6.65
C ALA A 34 6.25 -0.50 -6.97
N PHE A 35 5.63 0.62 -6.56
CA PHE A 35 6.09 1.97 -6.86
C PHE A 35 6.39 2.73 -5.57
N GLY A 36 7.56 3.37 -5.50
CA GLY A 36 7.95 4.09 -4.30
C GLY A 36 9.40 4.57 -4.30
N ASP A 37 9.95 4.66 -3.10
CA ASP A 37 11.29 5.15 -2.83
C ASP A 37 12.31 4.03 -2.54
N SER A 38 13.26 4.26 -1.62
CA SER A 38 14.28 3.29 -1.20
C SER A 38 13.69 2.01 -0.59
N LEU A 39 12.51 2.08 0.04
CA LEU A 39 11.84 0.90 0.59
C LEU A 39 11.38 -0.04 -0.54
N THR A 40 10.88 0.52 -1.63
CA THR A 40 10.49 -0.25 -2.81
C THR A 40 11.70 -0.71 -3.62
N TYR A 41 12.74 0.10 -3.69
CA TYR A 41 14.02 -0.30 -4.28
C TYR A 41 14.65 -1.50 -3.56
N GLY A 42 14.48 -1.58 -2.24
CA GLY A 42 15.06 -2.65 -1.41
C GLY A 42 16.40 -2.28 -0.79
N THR A 43 16.63 -0.97 -0.52
CA THR A 43 17.85 -0.51 0.18
C THR A 43 18.03 -1.25 1.50
N GLY A 44 19.22 -1.79 1.74
CA GLY A 44 19.52 -2.60 2.94
C GLY A 44 19.48 -4.12 2.73
N ALA A 45 19.14 -4.57 1.51
CA ALA A 45 19.19 -5.98 1.10
C ALA A 45 19.62 -6.11 -0.37
N ASN A 46 19.89 -7.34 -0.82
CA ASN A 46 20.11 -7.61 -2.23
C ASN A 46 18.82 -7.43 -3.05
N GLU A 47 18.94 -7.31 -4.35
CA GLU A 47 17.78 -7.08 -5.23
C GLU A 47 16.69 -8.16 -5.08
N GLU A 48 17.09 -9.42 -5.07
CA GLU A 48 16.20 -10.58 -4.92
C GLU A 48 15.57 -10.68 -3.53
N GLU A 49 16.08 -9.94 -2.56
CA GLU A 49 15.60 -9.89 -1.19
C GLU A 49 14.73 -8.66 -0.90
N SER A 50 14.58 -7.76 -1.89
CA SER A 50 13.62 -6.65 -1.80
C SER A 50 12.19 -7.15 -1.62
N TYR A 51 11.30 -6.35 -0.97
CA TYR A 51 9.93 -6.82 -0.77
C TYR A 51 9.18 -7.10 -2.08
N PRO A 52 9.38 -6.37 -3.20
CA PRO A 52 8.71 -6.71 -4.44
C PRO A 52 9.15 -8.07 -5.01
N ALA A 53 10.46 -8.38 -4.96
CA ALA A 53 10.97 -9.67 -5.41
C ALA A 53 10.48 -10.82 -4.51
N GLN A 54 10.47 -10.61 -3.20
CA GLN A 54 9.94 -11.59 -2.25
C GLN A 54 8.43 -11.77 -2.40
N LEU A 55 7.68 -10.70 -2.64
CA LEU A 55 6.24 -10.78 -2.90
C LEU A 55 5.93 -11.58 -4.16
N ALA A 56 6.73 -11.40 -5.22
CA ALA A 56 6.62 -12.21 -6.44
C ALA A 56 6.76 -13.71 -6.12
N ARG A 57 7.75 -14.09 -5.32
CA ARG A 57 7.97 -15.49 -4.89
C ARG A 57 6.83 -16.04 -4.02
N VAL A 58 6.38 -15.26 -3.03
CA VAL A 58 5.33 -15.69 -2.07
C VAL A 58 3.96 -15.82 -2.73
N THR A 59 3.69 -15.05 -3.79
CA THR A 59 2.37 -15.00 -4.44
C THR A 59 2.34 -15.69 -5.80
N GLY A 60 3.48 -15.97 -6.40
CA GLY A 60 3.57 -16.46 -7.78
C GLY A 60 3.13 -15.41 -8.82
N ARG A 61 3.02 -14.14 -8.45
CA ARG A 61 2.57 -13.06 -9.32
C ARG A 61 3.74 -12.31 -9.95
N ARG A 62 3.51 -11.71 -11.11
CA ARG A 62 4.48 -10.79 -11.73
C ARG A 62 4.48 -9.47 -10.97
N VAL A 63 5.53 -9.20 -10.20
CA VAL A 63 5.72 -7.94 -9.48
C VAL A 63 6.89 -7.18 -10.12
N VAL A 64 6.61 -5.98 -10.59
CA VAL A 64 7.62 -5.05 -11.11
C VAL A 64 8.07 -4.15 -9.98
N ARG A 65 9.38 -4.05 -9.79
CA ARG A 65 10.02 -3.19 -8.81
C ARG A 65 10.37 -1.85 -9.46
N ASP A 66 9.74 -0.77 -9.01
CA ASP A 66 9.95 0.59 -9.49
C ASP A 66 10.10 1.56 -8.31
N GLY A 67 11.23 1.45 -7.63
CA GLY A 67 11.61 2.29 -6.49
C GLY A 67 12.83 3.15 -6.82
N VAL A 68 12.81 4.42 -6.38
CA VAL A 68 13.94 5.36 -6.52
C VAL A 68 14.41 5.83 -5.15
N PRO A 69 15.61 5.40 -4.69
CA PRO A 69 16.12 5.79 -3.38
C PRO A 69 16.17 7.31 -3.18
N GLY A 70 15.67 7.77 -2.03
CA GLY A 70 15.65 9.18 -1.67
C GLY A 70 14.57 10.01 -2.35
N GLU A 71 13.72 9.42 -3.19
CA GLU A 71 12.67 10.13 -3.92
C GLU A 71 11.59 10.68 -2.97
N VAL A 72 11.23 11.95 -3.12
CA VAL A 72 10.11 12.59 -2.43
C VAL A 72 8.81 12.43 -3.24
N SER A 73 7.67 12.57 -2.59
CA SER A 73 6.36 12.33 -3.20
C SER A 73 6.08 13.17 -4.45
N ALA A 74 6.58 14.41 -4.51
CA ALA A 74 6.42 15.28 -5.69
C ALA A 74 7.14 14.73 -6.93
N ALA A 75 8.35 14.19 -6.76
CA ALA A 75 9.11 13.58 -7.86
C ALA A 75 8.46 12.26 -8.30
N GLY A 76 8.02 11.42 -7.34
CA GLY A 76 7.27 10.20 -7.65
C GLY A 76 5.97 10.48 -8.41
N LEU A 77 5.22 11.52 -8.03
CA LEU A 77 4.02 11.94 -8.76
C LEU A 77 4.32 12.31 -10.21
N ALA A 78 5.42 13.02 -10.46
CA ALA A 78 5.82 13.39 -11.81
C ALA A 78 6.23 12.18 -12.66
N ARG A 79 6.81 11.13 -12.05
CA ARG A 79 7.29 9.91 -12.70
C ARG A 79 6.19 8.86 -12.94
N LEU A 80 5.17 8.82 -12.08
CA LEU A 80 4.14 7.78 -12.10
C LEU A 80 3.41 7.61 -13.45
N PRO A 81 3.07 8.66 -14.23
CA PRO A 81 2.43 8.48 -15.54
C PRO A 81 3.22 7.56 -16.46
N ALA A 82 4.53 7.81 -16.59
CA ALA A 82 5.40 7.01 -17.45
C ALA A 82 5.49 5.55 -16.95
N ALA A 83 5.62 5.32 -15.65
CA ALA A 83 5.63 3.99 -15.06
C ALA A 83 4.34 3.20 -15.33
N LEU A 84 3.18 3.86 -15.21
CA LEU A 84 1.89 3.23 -15.51
C LEU A 84 1.75 2.89 -17.01
N ASP A 85 2.23 3.75 -17.90
CA ASP A 85 2.15 3.55 -19.34
C ASP A 85 3.11 2.43 -19.80
N GLU A 86 4.30 2.35 -19.21
CA GLU A 86 5.31 1.33 -19.49
C GLU A 86 4.87 -0.05 -19.03
N HIS A 87 4.47 -0.17 -17.75
CA HIS A 87 4.24 -1.47 -17.13
C HIS A 87 2.80 -1.96 -17.23
N ARG A 88 1.85 -1.09 -17.53
CA ARG A 88 0.40 -1.37 -17.66
C ARG A 88 -0.12 -2.28 -16.54
N PRO A 89 0.10 -1.91 -15.27
CA PRO A 89 -0.25 -2.76 -14.14
C PRO A 89 -1.78 -2.86 -13.95
N ARG A 90 -2.22 -3.92 -13.27
CA ARG A 90 -3.59 -4.04 -12.76
C ARG A 90 -3.70 -3.62 -11.30
N LEU A 91 -2.58 -3.62 -10.59
CA LEU A 91 -2.48 -3.20 -9.20
C LEU A 91 -1.20 -2.37 -9.00
N LEU A 92 -1.35 -1.24 -8.31
CA LEU A 92 -0.27 -0.39 -7.81
C LEU A 92 -0.12 -0.63 -6.30
N LEU A 93 1.06 -1.07 -5.87
CA LEU A 93 1.49 -1.02 -4.47
C LEU A 93 2.21 0.30 -4.26
N LEU A 94 1.54 1.27 -3.66
CA LEU A 94 2.07 2.62 -3.46
C LEU A 94 2.73 2.73 -2.09
N CYS A 95 4.07 2.82 -2.06
CA CYS A 95 4.87 2.99 -0.86
C CYS A 95 5.74 4.25 -1.01
N HIS A 96 5.21 5.40 -0.67
CA HIS A 96 5.85 6.69 -0.92
C HIS A 96 5.55 7.71 0.19
N GLY A 97 6.33 8.81 0.25
CA GLY A 97 6.15 9.89 1.21
C GLY A 97 7.07 9.82 2.44
N GLY A 98 7.81 8.72 2.60
CA GLY A 98 8.77 8.57 3.71
C GLY A 98 9.87 9.63 3.69
N ASN A 99 10.39 9.96 2.51
CA ASN A 99 11.43 11.00 2.35
C ASN A 99 10.90 12.41 2.60
N ASP A 100 9.62 12.67 2.35
CA ASP A 100 8.99 13.94 2.71
C ASP A 100 9.02 14.11 4.24
N LEU A 101 8.65 13.06 4.99
CA LEU A 101 8.67 13.05 6.45
C LEU A 101 10.09 13.18 7.01
N LEU A 102 11.06 12.42 6.46
CA LEU A 102 12.47 12.47 6.87
C LEU A 102 13.08 13.85 6.64
N ARG A 103 12.73 14.52 5.55
CA ARG A 103 13.20 15.88 5.21
C ARG A 103 12.34 16.98 5.83
N ARG A 104 11.32 16.62 6.63
CA ARG A 104 10.38 17.57 7.27
C ARG A 104 9.69 18.50 6.28
N LEU A 105 9.38 17.99 5.09
CA LEU A 105 8.56 18.70 4.12
C LEU A 105 7.10 18.79 4.61
N PRO A 106 6.29 19.73 4.09
CA PRO A 106 4.89 19.87 4.50
C PRO A 106 4.10 18.57 4.29
N LYS A 107 3.52 18.03 5.37
CA LYS A 107 2.76 16.77 5.34
C LYS A 107 1.53 16.86 4.45
N GLU A 108 0.92 18.04 4.41
CA GLU A 108 -0.23 18.34 3.57
C GLU A 108 0.12 18.16 2.09
N GLN A 109 1.30 18.61 1.67
CA GLN A 109 1.77 18.44 0.30
C GLN A 109 2.04 16.98 -0.04
N ALA A 110 2.68 16.23 0.88
CA ALA A 110 2.90 14.81 0.70
C ALA A 110 1.56 14.06 0.57
N ALA A 111 0.58 14.39 1.41
CA ALA A 111 -0.76 13.82 1.37
C ALA A 111 -1.47 14.10 0.04
N GLU A 112 -1.40 15.36 -0.46
CA GLU A 112 -2.00 15.71 -1.76
C GLU A 112 -1.30 15.01 -2.94
N ASN A 113 0.01 14.87 -2.90
CA ASN A 113 0.74 14.12 -3.92
C ASN A 113 0.30 12.64 -3.96
N LEU A 114 0.15 12.00 -2.80
CA LEU A 114 -0.37 10.62 -2.72
C LEU A 114 -1.81 10.51 -3.23
N ARG A 115 -2.69 11.45 -2.88
CA ARG A 115 -4.06 11.50 -3.43
C ARG A 115 -4.05 11.63 -4.96
N ALA A 116 -3.18 12.50 -5.49
CA ALA A 116 -3.02 12.67 -6.93
C ALA A 116 -2.53 11.40 -7.62
N MET A 117 -1.54 10.69 -7.03
CA MET A 117 -1.08 9.40 -7.54
C MET A 117 -2.20 8.36 -7.57
N ILE A 118 -3.01 8.27 -6.51
CA ILE A 118 -4.13 7.31 -6.44
C ILE A 118 -5.21 7.66 -7.47
N ARG A 119 -5.57 8.95 -7.61
CA ARG A 119 -6.53 9.39 -8.64
C ARG A 119 -6.02 9.06 -10.05
N LEU A 120 -4.74 9.27 -10.31
CA LEU A 120 -4.10 8.97 -11.59
C LEU A 120 -4.13 7.48 -11.92
N ALA A 121 -3.80 6.61 -10.96
CA ALA A 121 -3.88 5.15 -11.12
C ALA A 121 -5.33 4.71 -11.38
N LYS A 122 -6.27 5.15 -10.55
CA LYS A 122 -7.69 4.80 -10.70
C LYS A 122 -8.30 5.29 -12.03
N ALA A 123 -7.94 6.46 -12.51
CA ALA A 123 -8.36 6.99 -13.81
C ALA A 123 -7.88 6.11 -14.99
N ARG A 124 -6.82 5.32 -14.79
CA ARG A 124 -6.31 4.32 -15.76
C ARG A 124 -6.85 2.89 -15.51
N GLY A 125 -7.80 2.72 -14.59
CA GLY A 125 -8.35 1.41 -14.23
C GLY A 125 -7.37 0.53 -13.45
N VAL A 126 -6.39 1.15 -12.78
CA VAL A 126 -5.41 0.46 -11.94
C VAL A 126 -5.88 0.52 -10.48
N GLU A 127 -6.00 -0.65 -9.86
CA GLU A 127 -6.31 -0.74 -8.43
C GLU A 127 -5.09 -0.32 -7.60
N VAL A 128 -5.33 0.10 -6.34
CA VAL A 128 -4.27 0.61 -5.46
C VAL A 128 -4.34 -0.06 -4.10
N LEU A 129 -3.17 -0.46 -3.57
CA LEU A 129 -2.93 -0.77 -2.17
C LEU A 129 -1.91 0.24 -1.64
N LEU A 130 -2.25 0.91 -0.55
CA LEU A 130 -1.38 1.93 0.05
C LEU A 130 -0.56 1.32 1.20
N ILE A 131 0.74 1.61 1.22
CA ILE A 131 1.66 1.21 2.29
C ILE A 131 2.13 2.49 2.99
N GLY A 132 1.81 2.61 4.27
CA GLY A 132 2.19 3.77 5.07
C GLY A 132 3.62 3.66 5.58
N THR A 133 4.37 4.74 5.44
CA THR A 133 5.73 4.84 6.00
C THR A 133 5.70 5.50 7.38
N PRO A 134 6.46 4.97 8.35
CA PRO A 134 6.51 5.54 9.69
C PRO A 134 7.08 6.96 9.69
N GLU A 135 6.53 7.80 10.57
CA GLU A 135 7.16 9.08 10.91
C GLU A 135 8.43 8.84 11.73
N PRO A 136 9.47 9.66 11.53
CA PRO A 136 10.63 9.68 12.41
C PRO A 136 10.22 9.97 13.86
N GLY A 137 10.67 9.14 14.81
CA GLY A 137 10.33 9.30 16.24
C GLY A 137 10.25 7.98 16.97
N PHE A 138 9.82 8.01 18.23
CA PHE A 138 9.78 6.83 19.10
C PHE A 138 8.68 5.82 18.73
N THR A 139 7.53 6.31 18.28
CA THR A 139 6.37 5.44 18.02
C THR A 139 6.53 4.64 16.73
N LEU A 140 7.26 5.16 15.76
CA LEU A 140 7.42 4.58 14.41
C LEU A 140 6.07 4.19 13.79
N THR A 141 5.06 5.03 14.00
CA THR A 141 3.73 4.90 13.38
C THR A 141 3.66 5.75 12.12
N PRO A 142 2.93 5.32 11.09
CA PRO A 142 2.69 6.16 9.92
C PRO A 142 1.95 7.44 10.27
N ALA A 143 2.19 8.50 9.51
CA ALA A 143 1.43 9.75 9.62
C ALA A 143 -0.06 9.49 9.40
N ALA A 144 -0.93 10.21 10.10
CA ALA A 144 -2.38 10.01 10.07
C ALA A 144 -2.98 10.08 8.66
N PHE A 145 -2.42 10.93 7.80
CA PHE A 145 -2.90 11.12 6.44
C PHE A 145 -2.93 9.83 5.60
N TYR A 146 -2.05 8.83 5.85
CA TYR A 146 -2.10 7.56 5.13
C TYR A 146 -3.41 6.81 5.37
N SER A 147 -3.82 6.68 6.64
CA SER A 147 -5.06 6.01 6.98
C SER A 147 -6.30 6.80 6.53
N GLU A 148 -6.23 8.12 6.54
CA GLU A 148 -7.28 9.02 6.04
C GLU A 148 -7.46 8.85 4.52
N ILE A 149 -6.37 8.88 3.77
CA ILE A 149 -6.37 8.65 2.31
C ILE A 149 -6.92 7.26 1.98
N ALA A 150 -6.48 6.23 2.70
CA ALA A 150 -6.99 4.87 2.47
C ALA A 150 -8.50 4.77 2.68
N LYS A 151 -9.04 5.42 3.70
CA LYS A 151 -10.49 5.52 3.97
C LYS A 151 -11.21 6.33 2.89
N GLU A 152 -10.67 7.48 2.49
CA GLU A 152 -11.21 8.37 1.45
C GLU A 152 -11.41 7.60 0.14
N PHE A 153 -10.38 6.88 -0.31
CA PHE A 153 -10.41 6.14 -1.57
C PHE A 153 -10.96 4.72 -1.45
N ARG A 154 -11.27 4.25 -0.22
CA ARG A 154 -11.73 2.88 0.07
C ARG A 154 -10.78 1.82 -0.50
N ILE A 155 -9.48 2.00 -0.26
CA ILE A 155 -8.42 1.10 -0.74
C ILE A 155 -7.79 0.32 0.42
N PRO A 156 -7.25 -0.90 0.17
CA PRO A 156 -6.48 -1.62 1.17
C PRO A 156 -5.27 -0.82 1.65
N TYR A 157 -4.98 -0.92 2.94
CA TYR A 157 -3.94 -0.17 3.60
C TYR A 157 -3.12 -1.04 4.54
N GLU A 158 -1.80 -1.00 4.38
CA GLU A 158 -0.84 -1.57 5.31
C GLU A 158 -0.12 -0.43 6.06
N GLY A 159 -0.38 -0.30 7.35
CA GLY A 159 0.17 0.78 8.17
C GLY A 159 0.98 0.32 9.38
N GLU A 160 1.25 -0.97 9.53
CA GLU A 160 1.87 -1.48 10.74
C GLU A 160 3.24 -2.12 10.53
N VAL A 161 3.43 -2.82 9.41
CA VAL A 161 4.57 -3.71 9.22
C VAL A 161 5.90 -2.99 9.29
N LEU A 162 6.03 -1.83 8.65
CA LEU A 162 7.28 -1.06 8.67
C LEU A 162 7.63 -0.58 10.09
N GLY A 163 6.65 -0.13 10.87
CA GLY A 163 6.86 0.23 12.26
C GLY A 163 7.33 -0.95 13.13
N LYS A 164 6.78 -2.15 12.90
CA LYS A 164 7.22 -3.38 13.58
C LYS A 164 8.65 -3.75 13.21
N ILE A 165 8.98 -3.72 11.92
CA ILE A 165 10.32 -4.02 11.39
C ILE A 165 11.36 -3.06 11.97
N LEU A 166 11.11 -1.76 11.92
CA LEU A 166 12.09 -0.75 12.36
C LEU A 166 12.30 -0.70 13.88
N LYS A 167 11.37 -1.26 14.67
CA LYS A 167 11.55 -1.46 16.13
C LYS A 167 12.45 -2.64 16.46
N ASP A 168 12.56 -3.62 15.58
CA ASP A 168 13.36 -4.82 15.80
C ASP A 168 14.72 -4.73 15.10
N GLY A 169 15.81 -4.67 15.89
CA GLY A 169 17.17 -4.58 15.35
C GLY A 169 17.58 -5.76 14.46
N SER A 170 16.93 -6.94 14.59
CA SER A 170 17.22 -8.11 13.77
C SER A 170 16.58 -8.07 12.37
N LEU A 171 15.64 -7.14 12.13
CA LEU A 171 14.86 -6.99 10.90
C LEU A 171 15.27 -5.79 10.05
N LYS A 172 16.21 -4.97 10.51
CA LYS A 172 16.64 -3.76 9.82
C LYS A 172 18.13 -3.74 9.50
N ALA A 173 18.49 -3.05 8.42
CA ALA A 173 19.85 -2.82 7.99
C ALA A 173 20.44 -1.54 8.59
N ASP A 174 19.59 -0.52 8.76
CA ASP A 174 19.92 0.77 9.37
C ASP A 174 18.70 1.35 10.13
N GLN A 175 18.68 2.66 10.36
CA GLN A 175 17.60 3.30 11.14
C GLN A 175 16.27 3.38 10.41
N VAL A 176 16.25 3.27 9.09
CA VAL A 176 15.06 3.52 8.26
C VAL A 176 14.79 2.42 7.21
N HIS A 177 15.73 1.51 7.02
CA HIS A 177 15.60 0.46 6.00
C HIS A 177 15.55 -0.94 6.63
N PRO A 178 14.61 -1.80 6.18
CA PRO A 178 14.63 -3.23 6.48
C PRO A 178 15.89 -3.92 5.94
N ASN A 179 16.28 -5.04 6.55
CA ASN A 179 17.16 -6.02 5.92
C ASN A 179 16.34 -7.08 5.16
N ALA A 180 17.01 -8.10 4.60
CA ALA A 180 16.34 -9.18 3.86
C ALA A 180 15.17 -9.84 4.62
N LYS A 181 15.34 -10.09 5.94
CA LYS A 181 14.28 -10.66 6.80
C LYS A 181 13.12 -9.68 6.98
N GLY A 182 13.42 -8.41 7.19
CA GLY A 182 12.40 -7.35 7.29
C GLY A 182 11.61 -7.20 5.99
N TYR A 183 12.26 -7.24 4.84
CA TYR A 183 11.58 -7.20 3.54
C TYR A 183 10.73 -8.45 3.27
N LEU A 184 11.16 -9.64 3.76
CA LEU A 184 10.31 -10.83 3.70
C LEU A 184 9.04 -10.63 4.53
N MET A 185 9.17 -10.15 5.76
CA MET A 185 8.00 -9.84 6.61
C MET A 185 7.06 -8.83 5.95
N MET A 186 7.59 -7.80 5.28
CA MET A 186 6.81 -6.83 4.53
C MET A 186 6.05 -7.49 3.36
N ALA A 187 6.73 -8.34 2.59
CA ALA A 187 6.13 -9.07 1.47
C ALA A 187 5.01 -10.01 1.92
N GLU A 188 5.22 -10.77 3.00
CA GLU A 188 4.21 -11.67 3.58
C GLU A 188 2.97 -10.90 4.04
N ARG A 189 3.18 -9.74 4.68
CA ARG A 189 2.08 -8.90 5.14
C ARG A 189 1.27 -8.29 3.99
N VAL A 190 1.94 -7.84 2.93
CA VAL A 190 1.27 -7.37 1.70
C VAL A 190 0.51 -8.52 1.05
N ALA A 191 1.10 -9.71 0.94
CA ALA A 191 0.43 -10.89 0.39
C ALA A 191 -0.82 -11.28 1.19
N GLU A 192 -0.74 -11.24 2.53
CA GLU A 192 -1.89 -11.47 3.41
C GLU A 192 -3.02 -10.47 3.14
N LEU A 193 -2.68 -9.19 3.01
CA LEU A 193 -3.65 -8.13 2.74
C LEU A 193 -4.30 -8.29 1.36
N LEU A 194 -3.53 -8.70 0.34
CA LEU A 194 -4.05 -9.01 -0.99
C LEU A 194 -5.05 -10.17 -0.96
N ARG A 195 -4.75 -11.25 -0.20
CA ARG A 195 -5.70 -12.36 0.00
C ARG A 195 -6.98 -11.90 0.71
N LYS A 196 -6.84 -11.16 1.81
CA LYS A 196 -8.00 -10.62 2.57
C LYS A 196 -8.86 -9.69 1.73
N SER A 197 -8.26 -8.95 0.80
CA SER A 197 -8.96 -8.07 -0.13
C SER A 197 -9.58 -8.81 -1.32
N GLY A 198 -9.24 -10.06 -1.54
CA GLY A 198 -9.76 -10.88 -2.65
C GLY A 198 -9.00 -10.70 -3.97
N ALA A 199 -7.82 -10.06 -3.96
CA ALA A 199 -7.01 -9.86 -5.16
C ALA A 199 -6.29 -11.13 -5.61
N ILE A 200 -5.93 -12.02 -4.68
CA ILE A 200 -5.23 -13.29 -4.93
C ILE A 200 -5.78 -14.39 -4.03
#